data_806c7db2c484bc33253261f661b136dd
#
_entry.id   806c7db2c484bc33253261f661b136dd
#
_cell.length_a   1.000
_cell.length_b   1.000
_cell.length_c   1.000
_cell.angle_alpha   90.00
_cell.angle_beta   90.00
_cell.angle_gamma   90.00
#
_symmetry.space_group_name_H-M   'P 1'
#
loop_
_entity.id
_entity.type
_entity.pdbx_description
1 polymer ?
#
loop_
_entity_poly.entity_id
_entity_poly.type
_entity_poly.pdbx_seq_one_letter_code
_entity_poly.pdbx_strand_id
1 'polypeptide(L)'
;MIYMDIDYMDSYKDFTVNDGFKDFPAFVQEMKNQHIRLVPIIDAGVKIEDGYDVYEEGVKNRYFCQREDGSDFVAAVWPGDTHFPDVLNPEARKWFGDKYRSLTDQGIEGVWHEMNEPAIFYSKERLEEAR
;
A
#
# COMPACT_ATOMS: atom_id res chain seq x y z
N MET A 1 17.86 -13.49 0.43
CA MET A 1 16.74 -12.56 0.60
C MET A 1 16.71 -11.58 -0.54
N ILE A 2 15.55 -11.37 -1.17
CA ILE A 2 15.37 -10.40 -2.24
C ILE A 2 14.27 -9.44 -1.84
N TYR A 3 14.56 -8.15 -1.84
CA TYR A 3 13.58 -7.08 -1.64
C TYR A 3 12.89 -6.79 -2.96
N MET A 4 11.57 -6.83 -2.97
CA MET A 4 10.75 -6.51 -4.14
C MET A 4 10.23 -5.09 -3.98
N ASP A 5 10.70 -4.19 -4.83
CA ASP A 5 10.30 -2.80 -4.87
C ASP A 5 8.94 -2.63 -5.58
N ILE A 6 8.49 -1.39 -5.72
CA ILE A 6 7.12 -1.02 -6.16
C ILE A 6 6.64 -1.67 -7.45
N ASP A 7 7.53 -2.07 -8.32
CA ASP A 7 7.19 -2.60 -9.65
C ASP A 7 6.57 -4.00 -9.65
N TYR A 8 6.50 -4.69 -8.49
CA TYR A 8 5.74 -5.95 -8.42
C TYR A 8 4.23 -5.72 -8.34
N MET A 9 3.80 -4.54 -7.90
CA MET A 9 2.39 -4.19 -7.72
C MET A 9 1.70 -3.94 -9.06
N ASP A 10 0.38 -4.08 -9.09
CA ASP A 10 -0.45 -3.58 -10.18
C ASP A 10 -0.66 -2.08 -10.02
N SER A 11 -0.04 -1.30 -10.91
CA SER A 11 -0.16 0.18 -10.93
C SER A 11 0.13 0.84 -9.56
N TYR A 12 1.09 0.30 -8.82
CA TYR A 12 1.51 0.76 -7.49
C TYR A 12 0.41 0.73 -6.43
N LYS A 13 -0.59 -0.15 -6.60
CA LYS A 13 -1.64 -0.37 -5.60
C LYS A 13 -1.18 -1.39 -4.57
N ASP A 14 -1.20 -1.01 -3.30
CA ASP A 14 -0.84 -1.91 -2.20
C ASP A 14 -1.69 -3.18 -2.21
N PHE A 15 -1.05 -4.30 -1.82
CA PHE A 15 -1.67 -5.63 -1.73
C PHE A 15 -2.11 -6.21 -3.08
N THR A 16 -1.57 -5.69 -4.18
CA THR A 16 -1.78 -6.23 -5.53
C THR A 16 -0.47 -6.77 -6.10
N VAL A 17 -0.59 -7.63 -7.10
CA VAL A 17 0.55 -8.19 -7.84
C VAL A 17 0.24 -8.03 -9.33
N ASN A 18 1.19 -7.55 -10.11
CA ASN A 18 0.98 -7.32 -11.53
C ASN A 18 0.96 -8.62 -12.36
N ASP A 19 0.51 -8.51 -13.61
CA ASP A 19 0.36 -9.65 -14.51
C ASP A 19 1.67 -10.35 -14.90
N GLY A 20 2.82 -9.73 -14.61
CA GLY A 20 4.13 -10.36 -14.79
C GLY A 20 4.37 -11.55 -13.87
N PHE A 21 3.65 -11.63 -12.76
CA PHE A 21 3.69 -12.73 -11.80
C PHE A 21 2.41 -13.56 -11.90
N LYS A 22 2.32 -14.43 -12.91
CA LYS A 22 1.10 -15.20 -13.23
C LYS A 22 0.63 -16.09 -12.09
N ASP A 23 1.55 -16.66 -11.32
CA ASP A 23 1.27 -17.48 -10.15
C ASP A 23 2.25 -17.09 -9.05
N PHE A 24 1.91 -16.02 -8.35
CA PHE A 24 2.76 -15.45 -7.32
C PHE A 24 3.02 -16.42 -6.16
N PRO A 25 2.02 -17.15 -5.62
CA PRO A 25 2.28 -18.14 -4.57
C PRO A 25 3.26 -19.23 -5.01
N ALA A 26 3.16 -19.73 -6.24
CA ALA A 26 4.08 -20.73 -6.78
C ALA A 26 5.50 -20.16 -6.93
N PHE A 27 5.63 -18.92 -7.39
CA PHE A 27 6.91 -18.22 -7.49
C PHE A 27 7.56 -18.04 -6.11
N VAL A 28 6.80 -17.64 -5.10
CA VAL A 28 7.28 -17.51 -3.73
C VAL A 28 7.79 -18.84 -3.20
N GLN A 29 7.05 -19.93 -3.44
CA GLN A 29 7.46 -21.27 -2.99
C GLN A 29 8.70 -21.78 -3.72
N GLU A 30 8.81 -21.54 -5.03
CA GLU A 30 9.98 -21.89 -5.82
C GLU A 30 11.24 -21.18 -5.29
N MET A 31 11.13 -19.91 -4.96
CA MET A 31 12.24 -19.14 -4.39
C MET A 31 12.62 -19.68 -3.01
N LYS A 32 11.65 -20.05 -2.17
CA LYS A 32 11.91 -20.69 -0.87
C LYS A 32 12.67 -22.03 -1.03
N ASN A 33 12.31 -22.82 -2.03
CA ASN A 33 13.01 -24.06 -2.34
C ASN A 33 14.48 -23.85 -2.72
N GLN A 34 14.82 -22.67 -3.22
CA GLN A 34 16.17 -22.23 -3.49
C GLN A 34 16.81 -21.46 -2.32
N HIS A 35 16.20 -21.48 -1.14
CA HIS A 35 16.63 -20.76 0.06
C HIS A 35 16.62 -19.24 -0.10
N ILE A 36 15.74 -18.72 -0.96
CA ILE A 36 15.55 -17.28 -1.19
C ILE A 36 14.18 -16.87 -0.67
N ARG A 37 14.16 -15.87 0.21
CA ARG A 37 12.93 -15.25 0.70
C ARG A 37 12.68 -13.93 -0.01
N LEU A 38 11.44 -13.71 -0.42
CA LEU A 38 11.00 -12.47 -1.03
C LEU A 38 10.42 -11.54 0.04
N VAL A 39 10.80 -10.28 0.00
CA VAL A 39 10.36 -9.24 0.93
C VAL A 39 9.76 -8.10 0.13
N PRO A 40 8.44 -8.11 -0.14
CA PRO A 40 7.79 -7.06 -0.90
C PRO A 40 7.64 -5.78 -0.08
N ILE A 41 7.66 -4.64 -0.79
CA ILE A 41 7.39 -3.33 -0.22
C ILE A 41 5.90 -3.12 -0.05
N ILE A 42 5.50 -2.40 0.98
CA ILE A 42 4.18 -1.78 1.13
C ILE A 42 4.38 -0.31 1.46
N ASP A 43 3.81 0.55 0.63
CA ASP A 43 3.83 1.99 0.81
C ASP A 43 2.72 2.46 1.75
N ALA A 44 2.88 3.64 2.33
CA ALA A 44 1.85 4.23 3.18
C ALA A 44 0.67 4.81 2.38
N GLY A 45 0.85 5.12 1.10
CA GLY A 45 -0.16 5.77 0.27
C GLY A 45 -1.06 4.77 -0.46
N VAL A 46 -2.37 4.89 -0.26
CA VAL A 46 -3.39 4.08 -0.96
C VAL A 46 -3.88 4.85 -2.18
N LYS A 47 -3.69 4.27 -3.37
CA LYS A 47 -4.12 4.88 -4.64
C LYS A 47 -5.61 5.17 -4.67
N ILE A 48 -5.97 6.37 -5.12
CA ILE A 48 -7.35 6.75 -5.38
C ILE A 48 -7.76 6.17 -6.74
N GLU A 49 -8.51 5.07 -6.72
CA GLU A 49 -8.96 4.40 -7.93
C GLU A 49 -10.27 3.65 -7.68
N ASP A 50 -11.29 3.91 -8.50
CA ASP A 50 -12.56 3.19 -8.44
C ASP A 50 -12.33 1.70 -8.74
N GLY A 51 -12.99 0.82 -7.99
CA GLY A 51 -12.83 -0.63 -8.12
C GLY A 51 -11.64 -1.21 -7.32
N TYR A 52 -10.78 -0.37 -6.77
CA TYR A 52 -9.73 -0.80 -5.87
C TYR A 52 -10.28 -0.95 -4.45
N ASP A 53 -10.34 -2.17 -3.96
CA ASP A 53 -11.03 -2.53 -2.71
C ASP A 53 -10.47 -1.80 -1.48
N VAL A 54 -9.16 -1.66 -1.37
CA VAL A 54 -8.53 -0.96 -0.24
C VAL A 54 -8.95 0.51 -0.21
N TYR A 55 -8.99 1.16 -1.38
CA TYR A 55 -9.48 2.54 -1.49
C TYR A 55 -10.96 2.65 -1.11
N GLU A 56 -11.81 1.82 -1.69
CA GLU A 56 -13.25 1.88 -1.48
C GLU A 56 -13.65 1.58 -0.03
N GLU A 57 -13.04 0.57 0.58
CA GLU A 57 -13.26 0.23 1.99
C GLU A 57 -12.79 1.35 2.92
N GLY A 58 -11.62 1.93 2.66
CA GLY A 58 -11.07 3.01 3.47
C GLY A 58 -11.92 4.27 3.44
N VAL A 59 -12.45 4.64 2.27
CA VAL A 59 -13.38 5.78 2.13
C VAL A 59 -14.69 5.50 2.84
N LYS A 60 -15.28 4.32 2.61
CA LYS A 60 -16.57 3.93 3.20
C LYS A 60 -16.54 3.95 4.73
N ASN A 61 -15.47 3.47 5.32
CA ASN A 61 -15.32 3.34 6.77
C ASN A 61 -14.60 4.53 7.41
N ARG A 62 -14.18 5.52 6.63
CA ARG A 62 -13.45 6.71 7.09
C ARG A 62 -12.15 6.36 7.80
N TYR A 63 -11.37 5.46 7.23
CA TYR A 63 -10.11 4.99 7.78
C TYR A 63 -8.89 5.79 7.32
N PHE A 64 -9.08 6.77 6.44
CA PHE A 64 -8.00 7.64 5.96
C PHE A 64 -7.85 8.90 6.80
N CYS A 65 -6.65 9.47 6.79
CA CYS A 65 -6.37 10.77 7.40
C CYS A 65 -7.27 11.83 6.79
N GLN A 66 -7.82 12.71 7.64
CA GLN A 66 -8.77 13.75 7.23
C GLN A 66 -8.20 15.14 7.48
N ARG A 67 -8.67 16.10 6.68
CA ARG A 67 -8.44 17.53 6.90
C ARG A 67 -9.37 18.04 8.02
N GLU A 68 -9.14 19.27 8.46
CA GLU A 68 -9.99 19.91 9.47
C GLU A 68 -11.47 19.97 9.07
N ASP A 69 -11.77 20.09 7.77
CA ASP A 69 -13.13 20.15 7.24
C ASP A 69 -13.81 18.77 7.14
N GLY A 70 -13.10 17.68 7.52
CA GLY A 70 -13.60 16.31 7.48
C GLY A 70 -13.47 15.62 6.14
N SER A 71 -12.88 16.27 5.12
CA SER A 71 -12.54 15.63 3.84
C SER A 71 -11.28 14.78 3.97
N ASP A 72 -11.16 13.73 3.15
CA ASP A 72 -9.98 12.88 3.15
C ASP A 72 -8.76 13.67 2.61
N PHE A 73 -7.63 13.55 3.31
CA PHE A 73 -6.39 14.16 2.88
C PHE A 73 -5.88 13.47 1.63
N VAL A 74 -5.42 14.26 0.65
CA VAL A 74 -4.87 13.77 -0.62
C VAL A 74 -3.44 14.27 -0.78
N ALA A 75 -2.53 13.36 -1.10
CA ALA A 75 -1.18 13.71 -1.51
C ALA A 75 -0.68 12.74 -2.56
N ALA A 76 0.32 13.14 -3.33
CA ALA A 76 0.85 12.31 -4.41
C ALA A 76 2.10 11.56 -3.95
N VAL A 77 2.10 10.26 -4.19
CA VAL A 77 3.26 9.37 -4.09
C VAL A 77 3.38 8.56 -5.38
N TRP A 78 4.00 7.39 -5.37
CA TRP A 78 4.26 6.61 -6.59
C TRP A 78 3.01 6.36 -7.47
N PRO A 79 1.83 5.97 -6.94
CA PRO A 79 0.66 5.76 -7.78
C PRO A 79 -0.04 7.05 -8.25
N GLY A 80 0.43 8.22 -7.87
CA GLY A 80 -0.24 9.50 -8.08
C GLY A 80 -1.01 9.92 -6.83
N ASP A 81 -2.23 10.41 -7.00
CA ASP A 81 -3.08 10.84 -5.88
C ASP A 81 -3.44 9.67 -4.97
N THR A 82 -3.22 9.85 -3.68
CA THR A 82 -3.42 8.82 -2.66
C THR A 82 -4.09 9.39 -1.42
N HIS A 83 -4.71 8.48 -0.65
CA HIS A 83 -5.06 8.70 0.75
C HIS A 83 -4.08 7.95 1.64
N PHE A 84 -3.93 8.39 2.88
CA PHE A 84 -3.09 7.72 3.88
C PHE A 84 -3.96 7.11 4.98
N PRO A 85 -3.77 5.81 5.32
CA PRO A 85 -4.46 5.22 6.46
C PRO A 85 -4.17 6.00 7.76
N ASP A 86 -5.20 6.26 8.54
CA ASP A 86 -5.06 6.91 9.85
C ASP A 86 -4.59 5.88 10.88
N VAL A 87 -3.29 5.73 11.00
CA VAL A 87 -2.68 4.76 11.93
C VAL A 87 -2.87 5.10 13.40
N LEU A 88 -3.32 6.31 13.72
CA LEU A 88 -3.70 6.68 15.08
C LEU A 88 -5.10 6.16 15.46
N ASN A 89 -5.95 5.91 14.44
CA ASN A 89 -7.23 5.25 14.63
C ASN A 89 -7.04 3.73 14.77
N PRO A 90 -7.36 3.11 15.92
CA PRO A 90 -7.15 1.67 16.12
C PRO A 90 -7.89 0.79 15.11
N GLU A 91 -9.08 1.19 14.66
CA GLU A 91 -9.87 0.45 13.68
C GLU A 91 -9.23 0.50 12.28
N ALA A 92 -8.76 1.68 11.87
CA ALA A 92 -8.04 1.85 10.61
C ALA A 92 -6.73 1.07 10.60
N ARG A 93 -5.98 1.12 11.70
CA ARG A 93 -4.73 0.36 11.86
C ARG A 93 -4.98 -1.14 11.76
N LYS A 94 -6.02 -1.65 12.42
CA LYS A 94 -6.40 -3.06 12.34
C LYS A 94 -6.81 -3.44 10.93
N TRP A 95 -7.66 -2.65 10.29
CA TRP A 95 -8.11 -2.87 8.92
C TRP A 95 -6.94 -2.96 7.93
N PHE A 96 -6.04 -1.98 7.97
CA PHE A 96 -4.87 -1.97 7.09
C PHE A 96 -3.93 -3.14 7.39
N GLY A 97 -3.70 -3.44 8.66
CA GLY A 97 -2.90 -4.60 9.09
C GLY A 97 -3.49 -5.93 8.61
N ASP A 98 -4.81 -6.09 8.63
CA ASP A 98 -5.48 -7.30 8.14
C ASP A 98 -5.29 -7.50 6.62
N LYS A 99 -5.07 -6.44 5.85
CA LYS A 99 -4.79 -6.51 4.41
C LYS A 99 -3.47 -7.23 4.09
N TYR A 100 -2.52 -7.26 5.01
CA TYR A 100 -1.26 -8.00 4.83
C TYR A 100 -1.48 -9.49 4.63
N ARG A 101 -2.64 -10.04 5.02
CA ARG A 101 -2.99 -11.44 4.78
C ARG A 101 -2.99 -11.80 3.30
N SER A 102 -3.27 -10.87 2.42
CA SER A 102 -3.19 -11.10 0.97
C SER A 102 -1.79 -11.52 0.54
N LEU A 103 -0.75 -11.06 1.23
CA LEU A 103 0.63 -11.44 0.99
C LEU A 103 1.05 -12.66 1.83
N THR A 104 0.72 -12.70 3.11
CA THR A 104 1.12 -13.80 3.99
C THR A 104 0.45 -15.12 3.58
N ASP A 105 -0.79 -15.08 3.11
CA ASP A 105 -1.50 -16.26 2.59
C ASP A 105 -0.86 -16.79 1.29
N GLN A 106 -0.11 -15.98 0.57
CA GLN A 106 0.68 -16.37 -0.60
C GLN A 106 2.09 -16.87 -0.24
N GLY A 107 2.42 -16.95 1.04
CA GLY A 107 3.69 -17.48 1.52
C GLY A 107 4.74 -16.42 1.87
N ILE A 108 4.43 -15.14 1.78
CA ILE A 108 5.33 -14.05 2.18
C ILE A 108 5.46 -14.07 3.71
N GLU A 109 6.69 -14.02 4.21
CA GLU A 109 7.02 -14.08 5.64
C GLU A 109 7.49 -12.74 6.21
N GLY A 110 7.82 -11.79 5.36
CA GLY A 110 8.24 -10.45 5.77
C GLY A 110 7.88 -9.41 4.72
N VAL A 111 7.68 -8.19 5.15
CA VAL A 111 7.40 -7.05 4.29
C VAL A 111 8.34 -5.89 4.63
N TRP A 112 8.53 -5.01 3.67
CA TRP A 112 9.32 -3.80 3.83
C TRP A 112 8.37 -2.59 3.77
N HIS A 113 8.39 -1.79 4.82
CA HIS A 113 7.61 -0.55 4.88
C HIS A 113 8.44 0.63 4.38
N GLU A 114 7.87 1.42 3.49
CA GLU A 114 8.53 2.58 2.91
C GLU A 114 7.54 3.76 2.81
N MET A 115 8.06 4.96 2.63
CA MET A 115 7.28 6.18 2.43
C MET A 115 6.32 6.50 3.59
N ASN A 116 6.59 5.98 4.77
CA ASN A 116 5.67 6.06 5.92
C ASN A 116 6.00 7.18 6.91
N GLU A 117 6.95 8.05 6.62
CA GLU A 117 7.23 9.30 7.36
C GLU A 117 6.14 10.38 7.28
N PRO A 118 5.18 10.53 6.33
CA PRO A 118 5.11 10.11 4.92
C PRO A 118 5.98 10.97 4.00
N ALA A 119 6.55 10.37 2.98
CA ALA A 119 7.18 11.11 1.87
C ALA A 119 6.12 11.48 0.84
N ILE A 120 6.13 12.70 0.37
CA ILE A 120 5.13 13.24 -0.55
C ILE A 120 5.83 13.78 -1.79
N PHE A 121 5.42 13.32 -2.96
CA PHE A 121 5.76 13.94 -4.23
C PHE A 121 4.77 15.07 -4.47
N TYR A 122 5.26 16.28 -4.66
CA TYR A 122 4.40 17.43 -4.75
C TYR A 122 4.26 17.96 -6.17
N SER A 123 3.07 18.45 -6.52
CA SER A 123 2.90 19.62 -7.36
C SER A 123 2.95 20.86 -6.46
N LYS A 124 3.24 22.01 -7.07
CA LYS A 124 3.34 23.30 -6.34
C LYS A 124 2.10 23.61 -5.48
N GLU A 125 0.94 23.21 -5.96
CA GLU A 125 -0.37 23.37 -5.30
C GLU A 125 -0.52 22.44 -4.08
N ARG A 126 -0.01 21.23 -4.17
CA ARG A 126 -0.14 20.22 -3.11
C ARG A 126 0.82 20.44 -1.93
N LEU A 127 1.93 21.11 -2.15
CA LEU A 127 2.84 21.48 -1.08
C LEU A 127 2.23 22.57 -0.19
N GLU A 128 1.44 23.47 -0.76
CA GLU A 128 0.74 24.50 0.00
C GLU A 128 -0.39 23.92 0.85
N GLU A 129 -1.09 22.90 0.33
CA GLU A 129 -2.13 22.18 1.08
C GLU A 129 -1.57 21.34 2.24
N ALA A 130 -0.34 20.86 2.14
CA ALA A 130 0.30 20.02 3.16
C ALA A 130 0.91 20.81 4.32
N ARG A 131 0.97 22.14 4.21
CA ARG A 131 1.46 23.05 5.25
C ARG A 131 0.35 23.49 6.18
#